data_7e5adbe69c52693d063ac6e0f9812bed
#
_entry.id   7e5adbe69c52693d063ac6e0f9812bed
#
_cell.length_a   1.000
_cell.length_b   1.000
_cell.length_c   1.000
_cell.angle_alpha   90.00
_cell.angle_beta   90.00
_cell.angle_gamma   90.00
#
_symmetry.space_group_name_H-M   'P 1'
#
loop_
_entity.id
_entity.type
_entity.pdbx_description
1 polymer ?
#
loop_
_entity_poly.entity_id
_entity_poly.type
_entity_poly.pdbx_seq_one_letter_code
_entity_poly.pdbx_strand_id
1 'polypeptide(L)'
;ANGERIAAKSCVLAAGGFESNREWLREAWGQNERGEWPADNFLIRGTAYNKGVLLKHLLEDHGADRIGDPTQAHMVAIDARAPLYDGGICTRIDCVSLGVVVNRNGERFYDEGEDFWPKRYAIWGRLVAQQPGQIGYSIIDSKAIGRFMPPVFPGVKADTLTELAQKLGLPVDTFTRTLDAYNAACRVGTFDHTTLDDCHTEGVAPAKTHWARPIDTGPFYGYALKPGVTFTYLGLHTDDTAAVRFNNQPSPNLFVAGEMMAGNVLGKGYTAGVGMSIGTAFGRIAGTQAAQAALKQKQAPALIHKAQTATNTGANHASA
;
A
#
# COMPACT_ATOMS: atom_id res chain seq x y z
N ALA A 1 8.97 -26.16 7.05
CA ALA A 1 10.44 -26.26 7.12
C ALA A 1 10.81 -27.62 7.76
N ASN A 2 11.86 -28.25 7.29
CA ASN A 2 12.36 -29.57 7.72
C ASN A 2 13.24 -29.50 8.98
N GLY A 3 13.41 -28.30 9.60
CA GLY A 3 14.26 -28.10 10.78
C GLY A 3 15.77 -28.05 10.50
N GLU A 4 16.16 -28.04 9.20
CA GLU A 4 17.57 -27.93 8.82
C GLU A 4 18.14 -26.58 9.25
N ARG A 5 19.36 -26.59 9.81
CA ARG A 5 20.09 -25.38 10.22
C ARG A 5 21.21 -25.11 9.22
N ILE A 6 21.21 -23.90 8.68
CA ILE A 6 22.24 -23.43 7.76
C ILE A 6 23.12 -22.42 8.50
N ALA A 7 24.42 -22.74 8.66
CA ALA A 7 25.39 -21.79 9.22
C ALA A 7 25.83 -20.80 8.14
N ALA A 8 25.71 -19.51 8.42
CA ALA A 8 26.13 -18.43 7.53
C ALA A 8 26.94 -17.39 8.30
N LYS A 9 27.95 -16.78 7.66
CA LYS A 9 28.76 -15.70 8.24
C LYS A 9 28.02 -14.36 8.23
N SER A 10 27.19 -14.16 7.23
CA SER A 10 26.31 -13.00 7.09
C SER A 10 25.02 -13.41 6.37
N CYS A 11 23.96 -12.62 6.54
CA CYS A 11 22.68 -12.86 5.92
C CYS A 11 22.10 -11.54 5.40
N VAL A 12 21.47 -11.58 4.22
CA VAL A 12 20.67 -10.48 3.68
C VAL A 12 19.21 -10.90 3.68
N LEU A 13 18.36 -10.13 4.34
CA LEU A 13 16.93 -10.34 4.42
C LEU A 13 16.22 -9.54 3.32
N ALA A 14 15.45 -10.23 2.48
CA ALA A 14 14.70 -9.61 1.38
C ALA A 14 13.34 -10.31 1.21
N ALA A 15 12.64 -10.57 2.33
CA ALA A 15 11.43 -11.40 2.36
C ALA A 15 10.12 -10.59 2.19
N GLY A 16 10.23 -9.31 1.81
CA GLY A 16 9.07 -8.45 1.60
C GLY A 16 8.40 -7.95 2.89
N GLY A 17 7.21 -7.37 2.75
CA GLY A 17 6.41 -6.85 3.86
C GLY A 17 5.35 -7.84 4.36
N PHE A 18 4.16 -7.31 4.69
CA PHE A 18 3.06 -8.12 5.25
C PHE A 18 1.69 -7.80 4.64
N GLU A 19 1.65 -7.27 3.43
CA GLU A 19 0.40 -6.87 2.76
C GLU A 19 -0.62 -8.01 2.62
N SER A 20 -0.18 -9.29 2.63
CA SER A 20 -1.06 -10.46 2.58
C SER A 20 -1.46 -11.01 3.94
N ASN A 21 -0.97 -10.40 5.03
CA ASN A 21 -1.34 -10.78 6.40
C ASN A 21 -2.55 -9.96 6.86
N ARG A 22 -3.75 -10.45 6.55
CA ARG A 22 -5.01 -9.76 6.87
C ARG A 22 -5.23 -9.57 8.37
N GLU A 23 -4.75 -10.49 9.19
CA GLU A 23 -4.84 -10.40 10.66
C GLU A 23 -3.98 -9.25 11.17
N TRP A 24 -2.73 -9.16 10.70
CA TRP A 24 -1.84 -8.08 11.09
C TRP A 24 -2.32 -6.72 10.56
N LEU A 25 -2.83 -6.67 9.32
CA LEU A 25 -3.46 -5.45 8.80
C LEU A 25 -4.68 -5.03 9.63
N ARG A 26 -5.52 -5.99 10.02
CA ARG A 26 -6.70 -5.74 10.85
C ARG A 26 -6.33 -5.24 12.25
N GLU A 27 -5.32 -5.85 12.87
CA GLU A 27 -4.76 -5.41 14.15
C GLU A 27 -4.20 -3.97 14.05
N ALA A 28 -3.39 -3.69 13.01
CA ALA A 28 -2.76 -2.40 12.83
C ALA A 28 -3.77 -1.27 12.56
N TRP A 29 -4.79 -1.52 11.73
CA TRP A 29 -5.81 -0.52 11.39
C TRP A 29 -6.86 -0.33 12.48
N GLY A 30 -7.13 -1.36 13.26
CA GLY A 30 -8.15 -1.32 14.30
C GLY A 30 -9.57 -1.11 13.78
N GLN A 31 -10.46 -0.82 14.70
CA GLN A 31 -11.84 -0.43 14.43
C GLN A 31 -11.92 1.09 14.28
N ASN A 32 -12.61 1.58 13.25
CA ASN A 32 -12.81 3.01 13.04
C ASN A 32 -13.98 3.57 13.91
N GLU A 33 -14.17 4.89 13.89
CA GLU A 33 -15.23 5.59 14.65
C GLU A 33 -16.65 5.13 14.29
N ARG A 34 -16.85 4.53 13.13
CA ARG A 34 -18.14 3.96 12.70
C ARG A 34 -18.34 2.52 13.16
N GLY A 35 -17.41 1.94 13.92
CA GLY A 35 -17.44 0.55 14.34
C GLY A 35 -17.07 -0.45 13.25
N GLU A 36 -16.54 -0.01 12.11
CA GLU A 36 -16.10 -0.86 11.01
C GLU A 36 -14.64 -1.27 11.19
N TRP A 37 -14.27 -2.43 10.67
CA TRP A 37 -12.90 -2.90 10.58
C TRP A 37 -12.40 -2.73 9.14
N PRO A 38 -11.72 -1.62 8.79
CA PRO A 38 -11.41 -1.30 7.41
C PRO A 38 -10.65 -2.39 6.67
N ALA A 39 -9.70 -3.04 7.35
CA ALA A 39 -8.87 -4.09 6.75
C ALA A 39 -9.66 -5.35 6.32
N ASP A 40 -10.86 -5.58 6.84
CA ASP A 40 -11.71 -6.70 6.42
C ASP A 40 -12.17 -6.55 4.96
N ASN A 41 -12.19 -5.32 4.44
CA ASN A 41 -12.57 -4.98 3.07
C ASN A 41 -11.38 -4.75 2.12
N PHE A 42 -10.14 -4.90 2.60
CA PHE A 42 -8.96 -4.73 1.75
C PHE A 42 -8.81 -5.89 0.78
N LEU A 43 -8.45 -5.54 -0.43
CA LEU A 43 -7.96 -6.46 -1.44
C LEU A 43 -6.43 -6.38 -1.47
N ILE A 44 -5.79 -7.48 -1.80
CA ILE A 44 -4.33 -7.57 -1.84
C ILE A 44 -3.90 -7.52 -3.29
N ARG A 45 -3.25 -6.41 -3.66
CA ARG A 45 -2.67 -6.28 -4.99
C ARG A 45 -1.29 -6.93 -5.00
N GLY A 46 -1.29 -8.24 -4.90
CA GLY A 46 -0.13 -9.09 -4.73
C GLY A 46 -0.55 -10.56 -4.58
N THR A 47 0.41 -11.38 -4.15
CA THR A 47 0.17 -12.81 -3.90
C THR A 47 -0.30 -13.06 -2.46
N ALA A 48 -0.77 -14.28 -2.17
CA ALA A 48 -1.17 -14.71 -0.83
C ALA A 48 0.03 -15.00 0.12
N TYR A 49 1.27 -14.85 -0.36
CA TYR A 49 2.46 -15.38 0.33
C TYR A 49 3.21 -14.34 1.16
N ASN A 50 3.12 -13.05 0.84
CA ASN A 50 3.86 -11.98 1.52
C ASN A 50 3.19 -11.63 2.85
N LYS A 51 3.36 -12.49 3.86
CA LYS A 51 2.69 -12.41 5.16
C LYS A 51 3.56 -11.81 6.28
N GLY A 52 4.76 -11.36 5.96
CA GLY A 52 5.66 -10.76 6.93
C GLY A 52 6.16 -11.71 8.01
N VAL A 53 6.18 -13.03 7.78
CA VAL A 53 6.55 -14.03 8.81
C VAL A 53 7.93 -13.76 9.38
N LEU A 54 8.93 -13.52 8.51
CA LEU A 54 10.28 -13.22 8.95
C LEU A 54 10.38 -11.84 9.61
N LEU A 55 9.69 -10.85 9.08
CA LEU A 55 9.63 -9.50 9.66
C LEU A 55 9.06 -9.55 11.08
N LYS A 56 7.91 -10.21 11.27
CA LYS A 56 7.26 -10.36 12.57
C LYS A 56 8.15 -11.07 13.57
N HIS A 57 8.76 -12.19 13.17
CA HIS A 57 9.69 -12.97 13.99
C HIS A 57 10.87 -12.12 14.49
N LEU A 58 11.48 -11.30 13.63
CA LEU A 58 12.58 -10.44 14.04
C LEU A 58 12.14 -9.32 14.99
N LEU A 59 10.97 -8.74 14.77
CA LEU A 59 10.45 -7.66 15.61
C LEU A 59 10.00 -8.17 16.98
N GLU A 60 9.25 -9.28 17.04
CA GLU A 60 8.59 -9.76 18.25
C GLU A 60 9.48 -10.72 19.06
N ASP A 61 10.17 -11.65 18.39
CA ASP A 61 10.92 -12.71 19.09
C ASP A 61 12.41 -12.37 19.28
N HIS A 62 12.96 -11.46 18.45
CA HIS A 62 14.37 -11.12 18.51
C HIS A 62 14.64 -9.64 18.86
N GLY A 63 13.63 -8.81 19.02
CA GLY A 63 13.78 -7.43 19.45
C GLY A 63 14.52 -6.55 18.46
N ALA A 64 14.40 -6.82 17.15
CA ALA A 64 14.90 -5.92 16.13
C ALA A 64 14.16 -4.57 16.19
N ASP A 65 14.89 -3.48 15.98
CA ASP A 65 14.30 -2.15 16.00
C ASP A 65 13.37 -1.97 14.81
N ARG A 66 12.17 -1.44 15.07
CA ARG A 66 11.14 -1.20 14.05
C ARG A 66 11.14 0.24 13.59
N ILE A 67 10.76 0.48 12.34
CA ILE A 67 10.53 1.80 11.77
C ILE A 67 9.31 1.78 10.85
N GLY A 68 8.62 2.90 10.74
CA GLY A 68 7.43 3.05 9.90
C GLY A 68 6.12 2.80 10.65
N ASP A 69 5.05 3.30 10.06
CA ASP A 69 3.69 3.17 10.57
C ASP A 69 3.00 1.96 9.89
N PRO A 70 2.50 0.97 10.66
CA PRO A 70 1.87 -0.22 10.11
C PRO A 70 0.57 0.06 9.34
N THR A 71 -0.02 1.25 9.51
CA THR A 71 -1.21 1.68 8.76
C THR A 71 -0.86 2.42 7.46
N GLN A 72 0.43 2.74 7.24
CA GLN A 72 0.90 3.36 6.01
C GLN A 72 1.37 2.28 5.02
N ALA A 73 0.95 2.44 3.78
CA ALA A 73 1.23 1.50 2.72
C ALA A 73 1.07 2.16 1.35
N HIS A 74 1.65 1.58 0.34
CA HIS A 74 1.26 1.77 -1.04
C HIS A 74 -0.10 1.09 -1.23
N MET A 75 -1.15 1.88 -1.20
CA MET A 75 -2.53 1.42 -1.33
C MET A 75 -3.19 2.12 -2.51
N VAL A 76 -3.54 1.35 -3.53
CA VAL A 76 -4.18 1.87 -4.74
C VAL A 76 -5.69 1.66 -4.70
N ALA A 77 -6.42 2.49 -5.44
CA ALA A 77 -7.81 2.21 -5.74
C ALA A 77 -7.89 1.15 -6.84
N ILE A 78 -8.42 -0.01 -6.54
CA ILE A 78 -8.62 -1.09 -7.51
C ILE A 78 -10.11 -1.37 -7.70
N ASP A 79 -10.44 -1.99 -8.81
CA ASP A 79 -11.81 -2.39 -9.10
C ASP A 79 -12.35 -3.29 -7.99
N ALA A 80 -13.51 -2.95 -7.45
CA ALA A 80 -14.12 -3.69 -6.34
C ALA A 80 -14.48 -5.15 -6.70
N ARG A 81 -14.48 -5.50 -7.98
CA ARG A 81 -14.71 -6.86 -8.50
C ARG A 81 -13.43 -7.69 -8.58
N ALA A 82 -12.26 -7.09 -8.29
CA ALA A 82 -11.00 -7.81 -8.25
C ALA A 82 -11.03 -8.94 -7.23
N PRO A 83 -10.34 -10.05 -7.47
CA PRO A 83 -10.20 -11.13 -6.48
C PRO A 83 -9.41 -10.63 -5.25
N LEU A 84 -9.56 -11.34 -4.12
CA LEU A 84 -8.87 -11.00 -2.88
C LEU A 84 -7.35 -10.85 -3.08
N TYR A 85 -6.75 -11.73 -3.86
CA TYR A 85 -5.34 -11.68 -4.26
C TYR A 85 -5.29 -11.43 -5.77
N ASP A 86 -5.01 -10.19 -6.14
CA ASP A 86 -5.05 -9.77 -7.55
C ASP A 86 -3.76 -10.14 -8.30
N GLY A 87 -2.61 -10.14 -7.63
CA GLY A 87 -1.33 -10.54 -8.22
C GLY A 87 -0.83 -9.64 -9.36
N GLY A 88 -1.64 -8.69 -9.82
CA GLY A 88 -1.38 -7.90 -11.01
C GLY A 88 -1.57 -6.40 -10.85
N ILE A 89 -1.25 -5.68 -11.92
CA ILE A 89 -1.46 -4.24 -12.03
C ILE A 89 -2.82 -3.92 -12.67
N CYS A 90 -3.44 -4.90 -13.34
CA CYS A 90 -4.53 -4.69 -14.28
C CYS A 90 -5.83 -4.19 -13.65
N THR A 91 -6.08 -4.48 -12.38
CA THR A 91 -7.33 -4.08 -11.69
C THR A 91 -7.27 -2.68 -11.11
N ARG A 92 -6.13 -1.98 -11.17
CA ARG A 92 -6.02 -0.58 -10.79
C ARG A 92 -6.88 0.29 -11.71
N ILE A 93 -7.58 1.25 -11.13
CA ILE A 93 -8.43 2.20 -11.87
C ILE A 93 -7.69 3.53 -11.98
N ASP A 94 -7.27 3.88 -13.19
CA ASP A 94 -6.41 5.04 -13.47
C ASP A 94 -7.17 6.27 -13.99
N CYS A 95 -8.50 6.28 -13.96
CA CYS A 95 -9.32 7.41 -14.40
C CYS A 95 -9.66 8.42 -13.30
N VAL A 96 -9.18 8.23 -12.08
CA VAL A 96 -9.52 9.05 -10.90
C VAL A 96 -9.30 10.54 -11.16
N SER A 97 -8.16 10.94 -11.69
CA SER A 97 -7.84 12.35 -11.95
C SER A 97 -8.65 12.95 -13.11
N LEU A 98 -9.24 12.11 -13.97
CA LEU A 98 -10.02 12.55 -15.14
C LEU A 98 -11.51 12.77 -14.84
N GLY A 99 -11.96 12.41 -13.65
CA GLY A 99 -13.34 12.54 -13.19
C GLY A 99 -13.42 13.01 -11.75
N VAL A 100 -14.40 12.49 -11.03
CA VAL A 100 -14.56 12.68 -9.58
C VAL A 100 -14.70 11.34 -8.88
N VAL A 101 -14.40 11.30 -7.58
CA VAL A 101 -14.63 10.11 -6.74
C VAL A 101 -15.61 10.43 -5.64
N VAL A 102 -16.70 9.66 -5.57
CA VAL A 102 -17.69 9.76 -4.51
C VAL A 102 -17.64 8.52 -3.61
N ASN A 103 -18.03 8.70 -2.34
CA ASN A 103 -18.24 7.59 -1.42
C ASN A 103 -19.63 6.94 -1.63
N ARG A 104 -19.97 5.94 -0.83
CA ARG A 104 -21.28 5.25 -0.93
C ARG A 104 -22.49 6.16 -0.61
N ASN A 105 -22.26 7.33 0.01
CA ASN A 105 -23.29 8.33 0.25
C ASN A 105 -23.51 9.28 -0.93
N GLY A 106 -22.73 9.13 -2.00
CA GLY A 106 -22.76 10.02 -3.16
C GLY A 106 -22.00 11.33 -2.98
N GLU A 107 -21.07 11.41 -2.03
CA GLU A 107 -20.33 12.63 -1.66
C GLU A 107 -18.86 12.52 -2.06
N ARG A 108 -18.29 13.59 -2.63
CA ARG A 108 -16.85 13.71 -2.85
C ARG A 108 -16.12 13.85 -1.52
N PHE A 109 -14.91 13.32 -1.42
CA PHE A 109 -14.17 13.30 -0.15
C PHE A 109 -12.69 13.70 -0.27
N TYR A 110 -12.17 13.91 -1.48
CA TYR A 110 -10.77 14.32 -1.69
C TYR A 110 -10.60 15.07 -3.01
N ASP A 111 -9.44 15.72 -3.18
CA ASP A 111 -9.03 16.40 -4.40
C ASP A 111 -8.42 15.38 -5.40
N GLU A 112 -9.15 15.05 -6.44
CA GLU A 112 -8.70 14.12 -7.48
C GLU A 112 -7.61 14.71 -8.38
N GLY A 113 -7.42 16.03 -8.31
CA GLY A 113 -6.46 16.78 -9.10
C GLY A 113 -5.26 17.32 -8.32
N GLU A 114 -5.00 16.85 -7.09
CA GLU A 114 -3.99 17.39 -6.18
C GLU A 114 -2.57 17.45 -6.77
N ASP A 115 -2.16 16.41 -7.49
CA ASP A 115 -0.84 16.33 -8.14
C ASP A 115 -0.86 15.24 -9.22
N PHE A 116 0.24 15.08 -9.95
CA PHE A 116 0.40 14.06 -10.97
C PHE A 116 0.02 12.66 -10.47
N TRP A 117 -0.74 11.93 -11.29
CA TRP A 117 -1.21 10.60 -10.96
C TRP A 117 -0.10 9.63 -10.49
N PRO A 118 1.11 9.57 -11.10
CA PRO A 118 2.22 8.75 -10.61
C PRO A 118 2.69 9.06 -9.19
N LYS A 119 2.37 10.22 -8.64
CA LYS A 119 2.66 10.60 -7.25
C LYS A 119 1.49 10.34 -6.30
N ARG A 120 0.25 10.25 -6.81
CA ARG A 120 -0.97 10.21 -6.00
C ARG A 120 -1.75 8.91 -6.06
N TYR A 121 -1.59 8.11 -7.12
CA TYR A 121 -2.36 6.86 -7.27
C TYR A 121 -2.26 5.93 -6.06
N ALA A 122 -1.15 5.94 -5.36
CA ALA A 122 -0.85 5.04 -4.25
C ALA A 122 -1.45 5.46 -2.89
N ILE A 123 -2.11 6.62 -2.81
CA ILE A 123 -2.84 7.03 -1.59
C ILE A 123 -4.34 6.74 -1.70
N TRP A 124 -4.86 6.53 -2.91
CA TRP A 124 -6.30 6.43 -3.14
C TRP A 124 -6.94 5.21 -2.47
N GLY A 125 -6.21 4.09 -2.35
CA GLY A 125 -6.69 2.95 -1.56
C GLY A 125 -6.89 3.31 -0.08
N ARG A 126 -5.97 4.09 0.51
CA ARG A 126 -6.10 4.58 1.88
C ARG A 126 -7.27 5.56 2.04
N LEU A 127 -7.46 6.46 1.10
CA LEU A 127 -8.59 7.41 1.10
C LEU A 127 -9.93 6.67 1.03
N VAL A 128 -10.02 5.63 0.19
CA VAL A 128 -11.20 4.76 0.11
C VAL A 128 -11.38 3.94 1.39
N ALA A 129 -10.29 3.46 2.02
CA ALA A 129 -10.35 2.72 3.29
C ALA A 129 -10.97 3.54 4.44
N GLN A 130 -10.89 4.86 4.37
CA GLN A 130 -11.48 5.78 5.33
C GLN A 130 -12.97 6.08 5.07
N GLN A 131 -13.51 5.70 3.90
CA GLN A 131 -14.90 5.95 3.56
C GLN A 131 -15.85 4.90 4.15
N PRO A 132 -17.13 5.22 4.32
CA PRO A 132 -18.13 4.27 4.80
C PRO A 132 -18.17 3.00 3.96
N GLY A 133 -18.04 1.83 4.58
CA GLY A 133 -17.99 0.52 3.92
C GLY A 133 -16.74 0.28 3.08
N GLN A 134 -15.70 1.14 3.22
CA GLN A 134 -14.43 1.09 2.50
C GLN A 134 -14.61 0.94 0.97
N ILE A 135 -15.55 1.71 0.45
CA ILE A 135 -15.86 1.74 -0.98
C ILE A 135 -15.96 3.19 -1.48
N GLY A 136 -15.47 3.41 -2.69
CA GLY A 136 -15.63 4.64 -3.45
C GLY A 136 -16.09 4.32 -4.88
N TYR A 137 -16.44 5.35 -5.62
CA TYR A 137 -16.86 5.22 -7.01
C TYR A 137 -16.21 6.32 -7.84
N SER A 138 -15.37 5.94 -8.79
CA SER A 138 -14.82 6.88 -9.78
C SER A 138 -15.84 7.09 -10.87
N ILE A 139 -16.23 8.34 -11.06
CA ILE A 139 -17.26 8.77 -12.03
C ILE A 139 -16.58 9.59 -13.11
N ILE A 140 -16.74 9.17 -14.36
CA ILE A 140 -16.23 9.86 -15.53
C ILE A 140 -17.31 9.97 -16.61
N ASP A 141 -17.11 10.86 -17.54
CA ASP A 141 -17.91 10.94 -18.76
C ASP A 141 -17.12 10.49 -20.01
N SER A 142 -17.75 10.56 -21.16
CA SER A 142 -17.17 10.11 -22.43
C SER A 142 -15.87 10.83 -22.81
N LYS A 143 -15.65 12.08 -22.33
CA LYS A 143 -14.44 12.87 -22.59
C LYS A 143 -13.16 12.26 -22.00
N ALA A 144 -13.29 11.38 -20.98
CA ALA A 144 -12.17 10.71 -20.32
C ALA A 144 -11.78 9.39 -21.03
N ILE A 145 -12.67 8.79 -21.80
CA ILE A 145 -12.43 7.49 -22.42
C ILE A 145 -11.24 7.57 -23.40
N GLY A 146 -10.37 6.57 -23.32
CA GLY A 146 -9.13 6.50 -24.10
C GLY A 146 -7.96 7.34 -23.57
N ARG A 147 -8.14 8.04 -22.43
CA ARG A 147 -7.10 8.88 -21.81
C ARG A 147 -6.42 8.24 -20.59
N PHE A 148 -6.78 7.04 -20.24
CA PHE A 148 -6.21 6.28 -19.12
C PHE A 148 -6.03 4.80 -19.53
N MET A 149 -5.28 4.05 -18.72
CA MET A 149 -5.07 2.62 -18.97
C MET A 149 -6.43 1.89 -18.94
N PRO A 150 -6.77 1.12 -19.98
CA PRO A 150 -8.04 0.40 -20.02
C PRO A 150 -8.19 -0.51 -18.79
N PRO A 151 -9.34 -0.47 -18.08
CA PRO A 151 -9.61 -1.36 -16.97
C PRO A 151 -9.89 -2.78 -17.47
N VAL A 152 -9.61 -3.79 -16.63
CA VAL A 152 -9.94 -5.20 -16.93
C VAL A 152 -11.44 -5.42 -17.03
N PHE A 153 -12.18 -4.77 -16.12
CA PHE A 153 -13.65 -4.86 -16.12
C PHE A 153 -14.23 -3.56 -16.67
N PRO A 154 -15.19 -3.64 -17.59
CA PRO A 154 -15.83 -2.43 -18.11
C PRO A 154 -16.55 -1.68 -17.00
N GLY A 155 -16.52 -0.34 -17.08
CA GLY A 155 -17.30 0.51 -16.19
C GLY A 155 -18.80 0.29 -16.33
N VAL A 156 -19.55 0.53 -15.27
CA VAL A 156 -21.01 0.62 -15.34
C VAL A 156 -21.34 1.82 -16.21
N LYS A 157 -22.07 1.60 -17.30
CA LYS A 157 -22.40 2.62 -18.30
C LYS A 157 -23.87 3.04 -18.17
N ALA A 158 -24.11 4.35 -18.32
CA ALA A 158 -25.45 4.93 -18.35
C ALA A 158 -25.49 6.18 -19.26
N ASP A 159 -26.67 6.51 -19.74
CA ASP A 159 -26.88 7.68 -20.59
C ASP A 159 -27.10 8.97 -19.77
N THR A 160 -27.50 8.84 -18.50
CA THR A 160 -27.69 9.94 -17.57
C THR A 160 -26.99 9.66 -16.22
N LEU A 161 -26.65 10.72 -15.48
CA LEU A 161 -26.09 10.62 -14.13
C LEU A 161 -27.07 9.97 -13.15
N THR A 162 -28.37 10.24 -13.28
CA THR A 162 -29.43 9.62 -12.48
C THR A 162 -29.46 8.11 -12.68
N GLU A 163 -29.44 7.66 -13.92
CA GLU A 163 -29.38 6.22 -14.25
C GLU A 163 -28.08 5.58 -13.74
N LEU A 164 -26.95 6.28 -13.85
CA LEU A 164 -25.68 5.80 -13.35
C LEU A 164 -25.73 5.60 -11.84
N ALA A 165 -26.27 6.58 -11.08
CA ALA A 165 -26.44 6.46 -9.62
C ALA A 165 -27.30 5.24 -9.25
N GLN A 166 -28.41 5.03 -9.96
CA GLN A 166 -29.30 3.85 -9.74
C GLN A 166 -28.54 2.54 -9.98
N LYS A 167 -27.82 2.44 -11.09
CA LYS A 167 -27.05 1.22 -11.44
C LYS A 167 -25.90 0.95 -10.44
N LEU A 168 -25.34 1.98 -9.84
CA LEU A 168 -24.28 1.87 -8.84
C LEU A 168 -24.84 1.68 -7.41
N GLY A 169 -26.15 1.78 -7.20
CA GLY A 169 -26.80 1.70 -5.90
C GLY A 169 -26.47 2.89 -4.99
N LEU A 170 -26.23 4.08 -5.58
CA LEU A 170 -25.95 5.32 -4.88
C LEU A 170 -27.25 6.10 -4.59
N PRO A 171 -27.31 6.90 -3.49
CA PRO A 171 -28.41 7.81 -3.22
C PRO A 171 -28.53 8.86 -4.33
N VAL A 172 -29.52 8.72 -5.20
CA VAL A 172 -29.68 9.52 -6.43
C VAL A 172 -29.65 11.02 -6.15
N ASP A 173 -30.45 11.50 -5.19
CA ASP A 173 -30.54 12.92 -4.88
C ASP A 173 -29.22 13.53 -4.39
N THR A 174 -28.51 12.82 -3.52
CA THR A 174 -27.20 13.29 -3.01
C THR A 174 -26.15 13.24 -4.11
N PHE A 175 -26.09 12.14 -4.86
CA PHE A 175 -25.17 12.00 -5.97
C PHE A 175 -25.36 13.09 -7.02
N THR A 176 -26.59 13.31 -7.49
CA THR A 176 -26.90 14.32 -8.52
C THR A 176 -26.54 15.72 -8.01
N ARG A 177 -26.95 16.07 -6.78
CA ARG A 177 -26.59 17.36 -6.17
C ARG A 177 -25.07 17.54 -6.06
N THR A 178 -24.32 16.49 -5.71
CA THR A 178 -22.86 16.52 -5.65
C THR A 178 -22.23 16.83 -7.03
N LEU A 179 -22.72 16.16 -8.07
CA LEU A 179 -22.23 16.35 -9.44
C LEU A 179 -22.64 17.71 -10.00
N ASP A 180 -23.86 18.20 -9.73
CA ASP A 180 -24.33 19.52 -10.15
C ASP A 180 -23.48 20.62 -9.49
N ALA A 181 -23.22 20.51 -8.18
CA ALA A 181 -22.37 21.45 -7.46
C ALA A 181 -20.94 21.45 -8.00
N TYR A 182 -20.37 20.26 -8.26
CA TYR A 182 -19.06 20.14 -8.88
C TYR A 182 -19.02 20.78 -10.27
N ASN A 183 -19.97 20.46 -11.14
CA ASN A 183 -20.05 20.97 -12.50
C ASN A 183 -20.16 22.51 -12.53
N ALA A 184 -20.99 23.09 -11.66
CA ALA A 184 -21.13 24.55 -11.53
C ALA A 184 -19.85 25.23 -11.01
N ALA A 185 -19.07 24.53 -10.19
CA ALA A 185 -17.83 25.02 -9.61
C ALA A 185 -16.65 24.99 -10.58
N CYS A 186 -16.70 24.22 -11.67
CA CYS A 186 -15.60 24.08 -12.62
C CYS A 186 -15.24 25.41 -13.26
N ARG A 187 -13.95 25.74 -13.26
CA ARG A 187 -13.30 26.82 -14.03
C ARG A 187 -12.42 26.16 -15.05
N VAL A 188 -12.93 26.07 -16.26
CA VAL A 188 -12.25 25.37 -17.36
C VAL A 188 -11.25 26.32 -18.01
N GLY A 189 -9.98 25.95 -17.89
CA GLY A 189 -8.85 26.57 -18.58
C GLY A 189 -8.44 25.77 -19.81
N THR A 190 -7.14 25.64 -20.03
CA THR A 190 -6.56 24.79 -21.08
C THR A 190 -6.30 23.40 -20.51
N PHE A 191 -7.19 22.47 -20.79
CA PHE A 191 -7.05 21.09 -20.29
C PHE A 191 -5.83 20.40 -20.90
N ASP A 192 -4.87 20.02 -20.05
CA ASP A 192 -3.71 19.22 -20.40
C ASP A 192 -3.39 18.19 -19.27
N HIS A 193 -3.73 16.95 -19.51
CA HIS A 193 -3.50 15.86 -18.54
C HIS A 193 -2.00 15.52 -18.33
N THR A 194 -1.11 16.10 -19.13
CA THR A 194 0.35 15.86 -19.03
C THR A 194 1.06 16.93 -18.19
N THR A 195 0.36 17.99 -17.80
CA THR A 195 0.85 19.07 -16.95
C THR A 195 -0.10 19.28 -15.78
N LEU A 196 0.33 20.02 -14.75
CA LEU A 196 -0.58 20.57 -13.74
C LEU A 196 -1.26 21.77 -14.39
N ASP A 197 -2.42 21.51 -15.00
CA ASP A 197 -3.15 22.50 -15.78
C ASP A 197 -3.90 23.53 -14.92
N ASP A 198 -4.55 24.50 -15.54
CA ASP A 198 -5.31 25.56 -14.89
C ASP A 198 -6.81 25.25 -14.74
N CYS A 199 -7.25 24.04 -15.11
CA CYS A 199 -8.63 23.60 -14.92
C CYS A 199 -8.88 23.22 -13.45
N HIS A 200 -9.62 24.03 -12.71
CA HIS A 200 -9.86 23.83 -11.27
C HIS A 200 -11.31 24.07 -10.88
N THR A 201 -11.64 23.87 -9.61
CA THR A 201 -12.95 24.23 -9.07
C THR A 201 -12.86 25.38 -8.07
N GLU A 202 -13.90 26.20 -8.00
CA GLU A 202 -14.05 27.27 -7.02
C GLU A 202 -15.38 27.15 -6.27
N GLY A 203 -15.37 27.41 -4.96
CA GLY A 203 -16.58 27.47 -4.14
C GLY A 203 -17.20 26.13 -3.82
N VAL A 204 -16.48 25.02 -4.00
CA VAL A 204 -16.92 23.66 -3.61
C VAL A 204 -15.86 22.96 -2.78
N ALA A 205 -16.28 22.15 -1.82
CA ALA A 205 -15.42 21.34 -1.00
C ALA A 205 -15.78 19.84 -1.17
N PRO A 206 -14.76 18.95 -1.33
CA PRO A 206 -13.36 19.26 -1.56
C PRO A 206 -13.15 19.99 -2.90
N ALA A 207 -12.14 20.85 -2.98
CA ALA A 207 -11.73 21.43 -4.25
C ALA A 207 -11.16 20.34 -5.18
N LYS A 208 -11.14 20.60 -6.48
CA LYS A 208 -10.30 19.86 -7.43
C LYS A 208 -9.35 20.87 -8.08
N THR A 209 -8.04 20.69 -7.84
CA THR A 209 -7.05 21.72 -8.13
C THR A 209 -6.54 21.71 -9.57
N HIS A 210 -6.58 20.56 -10.25
CA HIS A 210 -6.21 20.44 -11.65
C HIS A 210 -7.16 19.48 -12.39
N TRP A 211 -7.20 19.59 -13.71
CA TRP A 211 -7.98 18.72 -14.62
C TRP A 211 -9.48 18.72 -14.33
N ALA A 212 -9.98 19.78 -13.69
CA ALA A 212 -11.40 19.91 -13.42
C ALA A 212 -12.17 20.27 -14.69
N ARG A 213 -13.02 19.35 -15.13
CA ARG A 213 -13.96 19.55 -16.23
C ARG A 213 -15.34 19.10 -15.78
N PRO A 214 -16.42 19.77 -16.20
CA PRO A 214 -17.76 19.29 -15.94
C PRO A 214 -17.94 17.83 -16.39
N ILE A 215 -18.65 17.04 -15.60
CA ILE A 215 -19.08 15.67 -15.96
C ILE A 215 -20.48 15.82 -16.58
N ASP A 216 -20.56 16.12 -17.87
CA ASP A 216 -21.77 16.56 -18.57
C ASP A 216 -22.00 15.93 -19.93
N THR A 217 -21.04 15.14 -20.43
CA THR A 217 -21.09 14.58 -21.78
C THR A 217 -21.25 13.05 -21.72
N GLY A 218 -22.48 12.57 -21.91
CA GLY A 218 -22.78 11.13 -21.93
C GLY A 218 -22.10 10.39 -23.09
N PRO A 219 -22.01 9.07 -23.04
CA PRO A 219 -22.38 8.26 -21.88
C PRO A 219 -21.45 8.44 -20.69
N PHE A 220 -22.00 8.22 -19.50
CA PHE A 220 -21.28 8.28 -18.22
C PHE A 220 -20.83 6.89 -17.78
N TYR A 221 -19.74 6.83 -17.03
CA TYR A 221 -19.17 5.58 -16.54
C TYR A 221 -18.82 5.66 -15.05
N GLY A 222 -19.11 4.58 -14.34
CA GLY A 222 -18.79 4.43 -12.93
C GLY A 222 -18.00 3.16 -12.65
N TYR A 223 -16.99 3.27 -11.80
CA TYR A 223 -16.14 2.18 -11.35
C TYR A 223 -16.16 2.11 -9.82
N ALA A 224 -16.68 1.03 -9.26
CA ALA A 224 -16.58 0.80 -7.82
C ALA A 224 -15.14 0.49 -7.44
N LEU A 225 -14.65 1.15 -6.39
CA LEU A 225 -13.27 1.13 -5.93
C LEU A 225 -13.17 0.50 -4.55
N LYS A 226 -12.20 -0.39 -4.35
CA LYS A 226 -11.78 -0.88 -3.03
C LYS A 226 -10.30 -0.59 -2.79
N PRO A 227 -9.86 -0.59 -1.50
CA PRO A 227 -8.45 -0.48 -1.16
C PRO A 227 -7.68 -1.70 -1.63
N GLY A 228 -6.65 -1.50 -2.47
CA GLY A 228 -5.72 -2.53 -2.90
C GLY A 228 -4.36 -2.33 -2.25
N VAL A 229 -4.03 -3.13 -1.23
CA VAL A 229 -2.73 -3.08 -0.54
C VAL A 229 -1.67 -3.73 -1.40
N THR A 230 -0.58 -3.01 -1.66
CA THR A 230 0.49 -3.48 -2.56
C THR A 230 1.83 -3.63 -1.85
N PHE A 231 2.11 -2.76 -0.84
CA PHE A 231 3.44 -2.62 -0.28
C PHE A 231 3.33 -1.92 1.07
N THR A 232 3.79 -2.54 2.14
CA THR A 232 3.70 -2.03 3.52
C THR A 232 4.93 -1.23 3.89
N TYR A 233 4.80 -0.22 4.78
CA TYR A 233 5.93 0.63 5.15
C TYR A 233 6.58 0.23 6.46
N LEU A 234 5.86 -0.37 7.41
CA LEU A 234 6.47 -0.90 8.62
C LEU A 234 7.55 -1.91 8.25
N GLY A 235 8.74 -1.74 8.79
CA GLY A 235 9.88 -2.60 8.52
C GLY A 235 10.93 -2.55 9.62
N LEU A 236 12.09 -3.14 9.33
CA LEU A 236 13.26 -3.14 10.20
C LEU A 236 13.99 -1.80 10.10
N HIS A 237 14.37 -1.24 11.22
CA HIS A 237 15.21 -0.05 11.26
C HIS A 237 16.66 -0.42 10.89
N THR A 238 17.27 0.39 10.02
CA THR A 238 18.64 0.16 9.53
C THR A 238 19.48 1.40 9.64
N ASP A 239 20.77 1.24 9.48
CA ASP A 239 21.70 2.32 9.16
C ASP A 239 21.95 2.44 7.63
N ASP A 240 22.85 3.33 7.24
CA ASP A 240 23.20 3.58 5.83
C ASP A 240 23.88 2.39 5.15
N THR A 241 24.36 1.42 5.92
CA THR A 241 24.95 0.16 5.43
C THR A 241 23.92 -0.95 5.23
N ALA A 242 22.64 -0.64 5.46
CA ALA A 242 21.52 -1.59 5.48
C ALA A 242 21.62 -2.66 6.60
N ALA A 243 22.46 -2.42 7.63
CA ALA A 243 22.54 -3.31 8.79
C ALA A 243 21.29 -3.15 9.66
N VAL A 244 20.66 -4.28 10.01
CA VAL A 244 19.51 -4.30 10.94
C VAL A 244 19.96 -3.84 12.32
N ARG A 245 19.17 -2.97 12.95
CA ARG A 245 19.46 -2.46 14.30
C ARG A 245 18.76 -3.26 15.37
N PHE A 246 19.46 -3.41 16.50
CA PHE A 246 18.95 -3.99 17.73
C PHE A 246 19.37 -3.07 18.87
N ASN A 247 18.43 -2.51 19.65
CA ASN A 247 18.69 -1.52 20.68
C ASN A 247 19.53 -0.35 20.15
N ASN A 248 19.21 0.17 18.97
CA ASN A 248 19.92 1.23 18.24
C ASN A 248 21.37 0.90 17.81
N GLN A 249 21.80 -0.36 17.92
CA GLN A 249 23.13 -0.81 17.47
C GLN A 249 22.99 -1.61 16.18
N PRO A 250 23.79 -1.33 15.13
CA PRO A 250 23.76 -2.10 13.90
C PRO A 250 24.31 -3.52 14.11
N SER A 251 23.64 -4.48 13.51
CA SER A 251 24.11 -5.86 13.48
C SER A 251 25.41 -5.99 12.66
N PRO A 252 26.39 -6.74 13.11
CA PRO A 252 27.65 -6.91 12.38
C PRO A 252 27.52 -7.79 11.13
N ASN A 253 26.42 -8.56 10.99
CA ASN A 253 26.29 -9.58 9.95
C ASN A 253 24.87 -9.83 9.44
N LEU A 254 23.89 -9.03 9.87
CA LEU A 254 22.52 -9.15 9.42
C LEU A 254 22.12 -7.85 8.70
N PHE A 255 21.77 -7.96 7.43
CA PHE A 255 21.42 -6.85 6.55
C PHE A 255 20.03 -7.05 5.97
N VAL A 256 19.40 -5.97 5.54
CA VAL A 256 18.04 -6.03 4.98
C VAL A 256 17.92 -5.15 3.74
N ALA A 257 17.05 -5.55 2.80
CA ALA A 257 16.78 -4.81 1.59
C ALA A 257 15.30 -4.87 1.20
N GLY A 258 14.88 -3.91 0.40
CA GLY A 258 13.54 -3.87 -0.18
C GLY A 258 12.47 -3.49 0.83
N GLU A 259 11.29 -4.10 0.69
CA GLU A 259 10.11 -3.73 1.47
C GLU A 259 10.29 -3.92 2.99
N MET A 260 11.04 -4.94 3.41
CA MET A 260 11.32 -5.17 4.84
C MET A 260 11.97 -3.98 5.56
N MET A 261 12.50 -3.01 4.84
CA MET A 261 13.13 -1.81 5.39
C MET A 261 12.52 -0.51 4.88
N ALA A 262 11.40 -0.58 4.21
CA ALA A 262 10.81 0.56 3.50
C ALA A 262 10.53 1.76 4.39
N GLY A 263 10.20 1.57 5.66
CA GLY A 263 9.96 2.63 6.63
C GLY A 263 11.17 3.55 6.92
N ASN A 264 12.39 3.15 6.55
CA ASN A 264 13.57 4.03 6.59
C ASN A 264 13.53 5.12 5.51
N VAL A 265 12.73 4.92 4.46
CA VAL A 265 12.64 5.81 3.29
C VAL A 265 11.24 6.40 3.15
N LEU A 266 10.20 5.61 3.39
CA LEU A 266 8.79 5.96 3.17
C LEU A 266 8.10 6.23 4.50
N GLY A 267 7.52 7.43 4.63
CA GLY A 267 6.64 7.78 5.75
C GLY A 267 5.18 7.82 5.34
N LYS A 268 4.85 8.67 4.36
CA LYS A 268 3.51 8.85 3.80
C LYS A 268 3.60 9.00 2.28
N GLY A 269 2.62 8.45 1.57
CA GLY A 269 2.58 8.51 0.11
C GLY A 269 3.62 7.61 -0.56
N TYR A 270 3.65 7.64 -1.89
CA TYR A 270 4.48 6.78 -2.71
C TYR A 270 4.59 7.38 -4.11
N THR A 271 5.79 7.48 -4.64
CA THR A 271 5.99 7.82 -6.06
C THR A 271 6.25 6.55 -6.85
N ALA A 272 5.64 6.44 -8.03
CA ALA A 272 5.82 5.29 -8.91
C ALA A 272 7.31 4.97 -9.11
N GLY A 273 7.68 3.71 -8.86
CA GLY A 273 9.04 3.22 -8.98
C GLY A 273 9.89 3.26 -7.70
N VAL A 274 9.48 3.98 -6.65
CA VAL A 274 10.30 4.10 -5.43
C VAL A 274 10.55 2.75 -4.74
N GLY A 275 9.60 1.81 -4.74
CA GLY A 275 9.80 0.48 -4.17
C GLY A 275 10.90 -0.30 -4.92
N MET A 276 10.93 -0.20 -6.24
CA MET A 276 12.01 -0.77 -7.06
C MET A 276 13.36 -0.11 -6.76
N SER A 277 13.37 1.22 -6.58
CA SER A 277 14.57 1.97 -6.24
C SER A 277 15.13 1.57 -4.86
N ILE A 278 14.26 1.43 -3.86
CA ILE A 278 14.65 0.93 -2.53
C ILE A 278 15.26 -0.48 -2.65
N GLY A 279 14.57 -1.40 -3.33
CA GLY A 279 15.05 -2.77 -3.51
C GLY A 279 16.39 -2.84 -4.23
N THR A 280 16.59 -2.03 -5.27
CA THR A 280 17.82 -2.02 -6.07
C THR A 280 18.99 -1.38 -5.31
N ALA A 281 18.78 -0.20 -4.73
CA ALA A 281 19.84 0.54 -4.03
C ALA A 281 20.30 -0.22 -2.78
N PHE A 282 19.35 -0.56 -1.89
CA PHE A 282 19.68 -1.23 -0.65
C PHE A 282 20.01 -2.71 -0.84
N GLY A 283 19.52 -3.37 -1.87
CA GLY A 283 19.95 -4.71 -2.26
C GLY A 283 21.44 -4.75 -2.62
N ARG A 284 21.91 -3.75 -3.38
CA ARG A 284 23.34 -3.59 -3.68
C ARG A 284 24.17 -3.29 -2.44
N ILE A 285 23.71 -2.35 -1.59
CA ILE A 285 24.39 -1.98 -0.34
C ILE A 285 24.49 -3.19 0.58
N ALA A 286 23.35 -3.81 0.90
CA ALA A 286 23.28 -4.98 1.78
C ALA A 286 24.14 -6.14 1.30
N GLY A 287 24.13 -6.45 0.00
CA GLY A 287 24.95 -7.50 -0.59
C GLY A 287 26.45 -7.21 -0.46
N THR A 288 26.86 -5.96 -0.71
CA THR A 288 28.27 -5.53 -0.57
C THR A 288 28.71 -5.64 0.90
N GLN A 289 27.93 -5.14 1.83
CA GLN A 289 28.25 -5.16 3.26
C GLN A 289 28.25 -6.58 3.84
N ALA A 290 27.31 -7.41 3.44
CA ALA A 290 27.27 -8.83 3.82
C ALA A 290 28.54 -9.58 3.35
N ALA A 291 28.98 -9.35 2.13
CA ALA A 291 30.21 -9.93 1.61
C ALA A 291 31.44 -9.47 2.41
N GLN A 292 31.56 -8.18 2.71
CA GLN A 292 32.64 -7.64 3.54
C GLN A 292 32.65 -8.21 4.95
N ALA A 293 31.47 -8.32 5.60
CA ALA A 293 31.34 -8.91 6.93
C ALA A 293 31.79 -10.39 6.92
N ALA A 294 31.40 -11.16 5.91
CA ALA A 294 31.78 -12.57 5.77
C ALA A 294 33.30 -12.75 5.55
N LEU A 295 33.95 -11.81 4.82
CA LEU A 295 35.41 -11.82 4.60
C LEU A 295 36.19 -11.45 5.84
N LYS A 296 35.75 -10.44 6.62
CA LYS A 296 36.37 -10.08 7.92
C LYS A 296 36.38 -11.25 8.89
N GLN A 297 35.30 -12.03 8.97
CA GLN A 297 35.22 -13.22 9.83
C GLN A 297 36.17 -14.37 9.39
N LYS A 298 36.62 -14.39 8.13
CA LYS A 298 37.67 -15.34 7.69
C LYS A 298 39.04 -15.01 8.25
N GLN A 299 39.30 -13.74 8.62
CA GLN A 299 40.58 -13.26 9.14
C GLN A 299 40.66 -13.32 10.67
N ALA A 300 39.51 -13.45 11.36
CA ALA A 300 39.49 -13.63 12.81
C ALA A 300 39.82 -15.09 13.18
N PRO A 301 40.69 -15.36 14.19
CA PRO A 301 40.93 -16.73 14.67
C PRO A 301 39.60 -17.33 15.13
N ALA A 302 39.39 -18.60 14.81
CA ALA A 302 38.19 -19.35 15.19
C ALA A 302 38.08 -19.41 16.72
N LEU A 303 37.19 -18.60 17.32
CA LEU A 303 36.77 -18.77 18.69
C LEU A 303 35.92 -20.07 18.75
N ILE A 304 36.53 -21.14 19.23
CA ILE A 304 35.84 -22.39 19.48
C ILE A 304 34.88 -22.20 20.66
N HIS A 305 33.59 -21.91 20.39
CA HIS A 305 32.58 -22.04 21.42
C HIS A 305 32.41 -23.54 21.75
N LYS A 306 33.02 -23.98 22.85
CA LYS A 306 32.66 -25.24 23.48
C LYS A 306 31.20 -25.17 23.90
N ALA A 307 30.34 -25.90 23.21
CA ALA A 307 29.00 -26.15 23.68
C ALA A 307 29.10 -26.86 25.04
N GLN A 308 28.59 -26.23 26.09
CA GLN A 308 28.36 -26.90 27.36
C GLN A 308 27.22 -27.90 27.16
N THR A 309 27.56 -29.16 27.03
CA THR A 309 26.64 -30.27 27.18
C THR A 309 26.24 -30.34 28.65
N ALA A 310 25.03 -29.86 28.97
CA ALA A 310 24.39 -30.12 30.23
C ALA A 310 24.03 -31.64 30.26
N THR A 311 24.86 -32.42 30.93
CA THR A 311 24.51 -33.80 31.31
C THR A 311 23.45 -33.76 32.40
N ASN A 312 22.24 -34.06 32.04
CA ASN A 312 21.15 -34.30 32.98
C ASN A 312 21.34 -35.68 33.58
N THR A 313 22.03 -35.79 34.72
CA THR A 313 22.05 -37.01 35.53
C THR A 313 20.74 -37.09 36.31
N GLY A 314 19.90 -38.00 35.87
CA GLY A 314 18.71 -38.40 36.62
C GLY A 314 19.08 -39.01 37.98
N ALA A 315 18.36 -38.62 39.00
CA ALA A 315 18.29 -39.35 40.26
C ALA A 315 16.87 -39.90 40.42
N ASN A 316 16.74 -41.18 40.20
CA ASN A 316 15.64 -41.98 40.73
C ASN A 316 15.64 -41.93 42.27
N HIS A 317 14.51 -41.63 42.88
CA HIS A 317 14.17 -42.19 44.19
C HIS A 317 12.72 -42.64 44.12
N ALA A 318 12.64 -43.96 44.24
CA ALA A 318 11.43 -44.71 44.57
C ALA A 318 11.20 -44.70 46.08
N SER A 319 9.97 -45.04 46.42
CA SER A 319 9.43 -45.56 47.71
C SER A 319 8.83 -44.49 48.66
N ALA A 320 7.60 -44.49 48.90
CA ALA A 320 6.67 -45.30 49.74
C ALA A 320 5.25 -44.78 49.56
#